data_d6621f4ebe0070039a19f9fa1802d600
#
_entry.id   d6621f4ebe0070039a19f9fa1802d600
#
_cell.length_a   1.000
_cell.length_b   1.000
_cell.length_c   1.000
_cell.angle_alpha   90.00
_cell.angle_beta   90.00
_cell.angle_gamma   90.00
#
_symmetry.space_group_name_H-M   'P 1'
#
loop_
_entity.id
_entity.type
_entity.pdbx_description
1 polymer ?
#
loop_
_entity_poly.entity_id
_entity_poly.type
_entity_poly.pdbx_seq_one_letter_code
_entity_poly.pdbx_strand_id
1 'polypeptide(L)'
;MLLRDAPWTAPHLPAIYPVAMPKSKVRVVVFGSFHGGYHVLRQLLREPLAAHCQVMGLVTDDPKQPFTHASVRLWRHVHTKIEEEWVAKMARANGLPVYRGRIKAPEFERMFLDDWAPDLCLMATFGQMIPARLFTVPRLGFYNFHHSDVDWPSYPGPDPIGDMQRDGKTHVVITMHEVSAVLDGGRFVAHSPRVPLPPHDTGANVHRMTWPRMGGWIREQVLRLIQPAPVTVH
;
A
#
# COMPACT_ATOMS: atom_id res chain seq x y z
N MET A 1 -24.33 5.79 -27.91
CA MET A 1 -25.10 6.39 -26.80
C MET A 1 -24.17 6.40 -25.61
N LEU A 2 -23.51 7.54 -25.36
CA LEU A 2 -22.49 7.67 -24.33
C LEU A 2 -23.18 7.78 -22.95
N LEU A 3 -22.99 6.79 -22.10
CA LEU A 3 -23.37 6.85 -20.68
C LEU A 3 -22.49 7.90 -20.01
N ARG A 4 -23.10 9.01 -19.60
CA ARG A 4 -22.45 10.02 -18.77
C ARG A 4 -22.25 9.43 -17.37
N ASP A 5 -21.01 9.36 -16.93
CA ASP A 5 -20.67 9.01 -15.57
C ASP A 5 -21.34 10.00 -14.61
N ALA A 6 -22.24 9.51 -13.78
CA ALA A 6 -22.82 10.32 -12.71
C ALA A 6 -21.69 10.64 -11.69
N PRO A 7 -21.57 11.87 -11.20
CA PRO A 7 -20.59 12.21 -10.19
C PRO A 7 -20.94 11.47 -8.89
N TRP A 8 -19.95 10.74 -8.38
CA TRP A 8 -20.06 10.09 -7.08
C TRP A 8 -20.25 11.15 -5.98
N THR A 9 -21.40 11.13 -5.32
CA THR A 9 -21.67 11.94 -4.13
C THR A 9 -21.31 11.12 -2.90
N ALA A 10 -20.31 11.59 -2.15
CA ALA A 10 -19.95 10.97 -0.88
C ALA A 10 -21.14 11.02 0.10
N PRO A 11 -21.42 9.92 0.84
CA PRO A 11 -22.41 9.97 1.91
C PRO A 11 -22.01 11.05 2.92
N HIS A 12 -23.01 11.84 3.40
CA HIS A 12 -22.83 12.83 4.45
C HIS A 12 -22.24 12.17 5.70
N LEU A 13 -20.96 12.37 5.95
CA LEU A 13 -20.33 11.98 7.20
C LEU A 13 -20.73 12.99 8.28
N PRO A 14 -21.04 12.54 9.52
CA PRO A 14 -21.26 13.45 10.63
C PRO A 14 -20.01 14.32 10.84
N ALA A 15 -20.23 15.58 11.25
CA ALA A 15 -19.16 16.55 11.52
C ALA A 15 -18.16 15.94 12.52
N ILE A 16 -16.95 15.68 12.06
CA ILE A 16 -15.85 15.21 12.91
C ILE A 16 -15.35 16.42 13.69
N TYR A 17 -15.59 16.44 15.00
CA TYR A 17 -14.95 17.42 15.88
C TYR A 17 -13.43 17.28 15.76
N PRO A 18 -12.68 18.39 15.76
CA PRO A 18 -11.23 18.33 15.63
C PRO A 18 -10.64 17.66 16.87
N VAL A 19 -10.29 16.38 16.74
CA VAL A 19 -9.47 15.71 17.75
C VAL A 19 -8.06 16.29 17.62
N ALA A 20 -7.46 16.70 18.74
CA ALA A 20 -6.12 17.26 18.75
C ALA A 20 -5.13 16.27 18.13
N MET A 21 -4.55 16.65 17.00
CA MET A 21 -3.54 15.86 16.31
C MET A 21 -2.27 15.78 17.18
N PRO A 22 -1.52 14.65 17.12
CA PRO A 22 -0.28 14.51 17.89
C PRO A 22 0.69 15.66 17.58
N LYS A 23 1.39 16.14 18.61
CA LYS A 23 2.36 17.25 18.51
C LYS A 23 3.55 16.94 17.59
N SER A 24 3.82 15.67 17.30
CA SER A 24 4.86 15.19 16.39
C SER A 24 4.23 14.43 15.21
N LYS A 25 4.84 14.56 14.03
CA LYS A 25 4.42 13.80 12.86
C LYS A 25 4.57 12.30 13.08
N VAL A 26 3.63 11.52 12.54
CA VAL A 26 3.68 10.05 12.51
C VAL A 26 4.81 9.61 11.59
N ARG A 27 5.73 8.78 12.08
CA ARG A 27 6.87 8.24 11.33
C ARG A 27 6.38 7.08 10.47
N VAL A 28 6.45 7.21 9.15
CA VAL A 28 5.91 6.22 8.21
C VAL A 28 7.04 5.62 7.38
N VAL A 29 7.06 4.28 7.27
CA VAL A 29 7.90 3.58 6.30
C VAL A 29 7.01 2.95 5.23
N VAL A 30 7.40 3.14 3.96
CA VAL A 30 6.70 2.57 2.82
C VAL A 30 7.46 1.36 2.29
N PHE A 31 6.76 0.23 2.16
CA PHE A 31 7.23 -0.98 1.50
C PHE A 31 6.50 -1.10 0.16
N GLY A 32 7.19 -0.91 -0.95
CA GLY A 32 6.45 -0.96 -2.20
C GLY A 32 7.27 -0.74 -3.46
N SER A 33 6.73 -1.26 -4.54
CA SER A 33 7.32 -1.21 -5.86
C SER A 33 6.27 -0.76 -6.88
N PHE A 34 6.68 -0.38 -8.09
CA PHE A 34 5.81 -0.02 -9.21
C PHE A 34 4.70 0.98 -8.86
N HIS A 35 3.51 0.75 -9.43
CA HIS A 35 2.33 1.59 -9.26
C HIS A 35 1.84 1.63 -7.81
N GLY A 36 1.80 0.48 -7.11
CA GLY A 36 1.33 0.42 -5.73
C GLY A 36 2.18 1.28 -4.81
N GLY A 37 3.48 0.99 -4.75
CA GLY A 37 4.43 1.77 -3.94
C GLY A 37 4.46 3.24 -4.34
N TYR A 38 4.44 3.53 -5.65
CA TYR A 38 4.42 4.90 -6.16
C TYR A 38 3.21 5.69 -5.68
N HIS A 39 2.00 5.14 -5.81
CA HIS A 39 0.78 5.86 -5.45
C HIS A 39 0.61 6.02 -3.93
N VAL A 40 1.01 5.02 -3.13
CA VAL A 40 1.03 5.14 -1.67
C VAL A 40 2.00 6.23 -1.23
N LEU A 41 3.26 6.18 -1.68
CA LEU A 41 4.26 7.20 -1.35
C LEU A 41 3.82 8.60 -1.79
N ARG A 42 3.25 8.72 -2.99
CA ARG A 42 2.75 10.00 -3.53
C ARG A 42 1.68 10.63 -2.64
N GLN A 43 0.80 9.84 -2.00
CA GLN A 43 -0.20 10.39 -1.09
C GLN A 43 0.43 10.90 0.20
N LEU A 44 1.40 10.20 0.75
CA LEU A 44 2.11 10.62 1.98
C LEU A 44 2.90 11.91 1.79
N LEU A 45 3.40 12.16 0.57
CA LEU A 45 4.17 13.37 0.22
C LEU A 45 3.29 14.58 -0.15
N ARG A 46 1.97 14.46 -0.04
CA ARG A 46 1.01 15.52 -0.38
C ARG A 46 0.10 15.85 0.81
N GLU A 47 -0.38 17.10 0.82
CA GLU A 47 -1.39 17.50 1.79
C GLU A 47 -2.71 16.73 1.60
N PRO A 48 -3.43 16.43 2.70
CA PRO A 48 -3.11 16.79 4.09
C PRO A 48 -2.12 15.84 4.79
N LEU A 49 -1.76 14.68 4.21
CA LEU A 49 -0.91 13.69 4.89
C LEU A 49 0.50 14.22 5.19
N ALA A 50 1.07 15.04 4.32
CA ALA A 50 2.40 15.63 4.53
C ALA A 50 2.48 16.52 5.78
N ALA A 51 1.35 17.12 6.21
CA ALA A 51 1.27 17.85 7.47
C ALA A 51 1.40 16.94 8.70
N HIS A 52 0.92 15.70 8.60
CA HIS A 52 0.76 14.78 9.73
C HIS A 52 1.75 13.61 9.74
N CYS A 53 2.32 13.29 8.59
CA CYS A 53 3.24 12.17 8.40
C CYS A 53 4.64 12.66 8.05
N GLN A 54 5.64 11.94 8.58
CA GLN A 54 7.03 12.01 8.16
C GLN A 54 7.42 10.68 7.54
N VAL A 55 7.70 10.65 6.24
CA VAL A 55 8.20 9.44 5.60
C VAL A 55 9.66 9.26 5.97
N MET A 56 9.99 8.15 6.64
CA MET A 56 11.33 7.82 7.12
C MET A 56 12.18 7.17 6.03
N GLY A 57 11.56 6.43 5.13
CA GLY A 57 12.25 5.76 4.04
C GLY A 57 11.32 4.92 3.18
N LEU A 58 11.86 4.49 2.06
CA LEU A 58 11.25 3.54 1.12
C LEU A 58 12.03 2.24 1.12
N VAL A 59 11.32 1.13 1.29
CA VAL A 59 11.80 -0.22 1.02
C VAL A 59 11.18 -0.69 -0.29
N THR A 60 11.99 -0.98 -1.30
CA THR A 60 11.49 -1.44 -2.60
C THR A 60 12.28 -2.63 -3.12
N ASP A 61 11.64 -3.46 -3.91
CA ASP A 61 12.32 -4.61 -4.51
C ASP A 61 13.35 -4.18 -5.55
N ASP A 62 14.39 -4.98 -5.69
CA ASP A 62 15.34 -4.88 -6.79
C ASP A 62 15.21 -6.14 -7.67
N PRO A 63 14.76 -6.01 -8.93
CA PRO A 63 14.62 -7.16 -9.82
C PRO A 63 15.93 -7.90 -10.09
N LYS A 64 17.05 -7.25 -9.87
CA LYS A 64 18.39 -7.83 -10.07
C LYS A 64 18.89 -8.63 -8.88
N GLN A 65 18.22 -8.54 -7.72
CA GLN A 65 18.67 -9.24 -6.52
C GLN A 65 18.26 -10.72 -6.54
N PRO A 66 19.23 -11.64 -6.34
CA PRO A 66 18.99 -13.08 -6.44
C PRO A 66 18.12 -13.66 -5.32
N PHE A 67 17.97 -12.96 -4.20
CA PHE A 67 17.17 -13.42 -3.07
C PHE A 67 15.66 -13.27 -3.28
N THR A 68 15.24 -12.51 -4.28
CA THR A 68 13.83 -12.44 -4.65
C THR A 68 13.56 -13.59 -5.60
N HIS A 69 12.86 -14.62 -5.15
CA HIS A 69 12.59 -15.80 -5.97
C HIS A 69 11.71 -15.41 -7.17
N ALA A 70 12.13 -15.77 -8.40
CA ALA A 70 11.42 -15.38 -9.62
C ALA A 70 9.97 -15.86 -9.68
N SER A 71 9.67 -17.02 -9.05
CA SER A 71 8.32 -17.60 -8.97
C SER A 71 7.40 -16.90 -7.98
N VAL A 72 7.95 -16.12 -7.07
CA VAL A 72 7.22 -15.39 -6.00
C VAL A 72 7.18 -13.91 -6.29
N ARG A 73 7.81 -13.49 -7.41
CA ARG A 73 7.87 -12.07 -7.76
C ARG A 73 6.55 -11.59 -8.28
N LEU A 74 6.12 -10.48 -7.73
CA LEU A 74 5.14 -9.55 -8.29
C LEU A 74 5.50 -9.04 -9.69
N TRP A 75 6.67 -9.43 -10.20
CA TRP A 75 7.28 -9.12 -11.48
C TRP A 75 6.80 -10.00 -12.64
N ARG A 76 5.83 -10.86 -12.44
CA ARG A 76 5.19 -11.57 -13.55
C ARG A 76 4.46 -10.63 -14.50
N HIS A 77 4.13 -9.44 -14.00
CA HIS A 77 3.57 -8.38 -14.82
C HIS A 77 4.70 -7.63 -15.52
N VAL A 78 4.64 -7.57 -16.83
CA VAL A 78 5.64 -6.84 -17.63
C VAL A 78 5.45 -5.34 -17.39
N HIS A 79 6.24 -4.79 -16.49
CA HIS A 79 6.38 -3.36 -16.30
C HIS A 79 7.51 -2.81 -17.19
N THR A 80 7.39 -1.55 -17.56
CA THR A 80 8.49 -0.86 -18.24
C THR A 80 9.61 -0.57 -17.24
N LYS A 81 10.85 -0.44 -17.73
CA LYS A 81 11.98 -0.03 -16.88
C LYS A 81 11.77 1.33 -16.20
N ILE A 82 10.95 2.18 -16.79
CA ILE A 82 10.57 3.46 -16.19
C ILE A 82 9.70 3.22 -14.95
N GLU A 83 8.71 2.35 -15.06
CA GLU A 83 7.80 2.01 -13.96
C GLU A 83 8.53 1.29 -12.81
N GLU A 84 9.52 0.45 -13.14
CA GLU A 84 10.38 -0.22 -12.14
C GLU A 84 11.13 0.78 -11.24
N GLU A 85 11.47 1.95 -11.77
CA GLU A 85 12.24 2.96 -11.04
C GLU A 85 11.38 4.09 -10.46
N TRP A 86 10.10 4.18 -10.77
CA TRP A 86 9.24 5.31 -10.43
C TRP A 86 9.25 5.64 -8.94
N VAL A 87 8.99 4.64 -8.11
CA VAL A 87 8.89 4.87 -6.66
C VAL A 87 10.23 5.29 -6.06
N ALA A 88 11.32 4.65 -6.50
CA ALA A 88 12.66 4.98 -6.03
C ALA A 88 13.13 6.37 -6.50
N LYS A 89 12.82 6.74 -7.74
CA LYS A 89 13.10 8.10 -8.25
C LYS A 89 12.32 9.16 -7.46
N MET A 90 11.03 8.91 -7.19
CA MET A 90 10.22 9.83 -6.37
C MET A 90 10.78 9.97 -4.96
N ALA A 91 11.14 8.86 -4.31
CA ALA A 91 11.73 8.90 -2.97
C ALA A 91 13.01 9.74 -2.95
N ARG A 92 13.95 9.47 -3.86
CA ARG A 92 15.21 10.22 -3.95
C ARG A 92 15.00 11.70 -4.26
N ALA A 93 14.07 12.03 -5.16
CA ALA A 93 13.72 13.43 -5.49
C ALA A 93 13.16 14.21 -4.29
N ASN A 94 12.65 13.51 -3.27
CA ASN A 94 12.16 14.07 -2.01
C ASN A 94 13.16 13.88 -0.85
N GLY A 95 14.42 13.53 -1.11
CA GLY A 95 15.46 13.38 -0.09
C GLY A 95 15.28 12.15 0.81
N LEU A 96 14.44 11.17 0.41
CA LEU A 96 14.17 10.00 1.23
C LEU A 96 15.20 8.90 0.99
N PRO A 97 15.67 8.20 2.04
CA PRO A 97 16.47 7.01 1.88
C PRO A 97 15.69 5.89 1.19
N VAL A 98 16.39 5.14 0.32
CA VAL A 98 15.81 4.01 -0.43
C VAL A 98 16.61 2.76 -0.14
N TYR A 99 15.95 1.76 0.43
CA TYR A 99 16.52 0.44 0.68
C TYR A 99 16.04 -0.58 -0.35
N ARG A 100 16.98 -1.34 -0.92
CA ARG A 100 16.70 -2.39 -1.94
C ARG A 100 17.27 -3.76 -1.57
N GLY A 101 17.66 -3.94 -0.33
CA GLY A 101 18.27 -5.17 0.15
C GLY A 101 17.27 -6.19 0.68
N ARG A 102 17.82 -7.20 1.35
CA ARG A 102 17.04 -8.19 2.09
C ARG A 102 16.49 -7.58 3.38
N ILE A 103 15.17 -7.58 3.56
CA ILE A 103 14.57 -7.06 4.80
C ILE A 103 14.82 -7.96 6.02
N LYS A 104 15.31 -9.20 5.81
CA LYS A 104 15.70 -10.13 6.87
C LYS A 104 17.17 -9.99 7.25
N ALA A 105 17.90 -9.07 6.64
CA ALA A 105 19.31 -8.81 6.95
C ALA A 105 19.45 -7.99 8.25
N PRO A 106 20.43 -8.30 9.10
CA PRO A 106 20.61 -7.60 10.39
C PRO A 106 20.79 -6.08 10.25
N GLU A 107 21.47 -5.64 9.19
CA GLU A 107 21.67 -4.22 8.90
C GLU A 107 20.35 -3.49 8.59
N PHE A 108 19.42 -4.15 7.89
CA PHE A 108 18.10 -3.59 7.67
C PHE A 108 17.31 -3.51 8.96
N GLU A 109 17.33 -4.57 9.76
CA GLU A 109 16.59 -4.63 11.02
C GLU A 109 17.05 -3.51 11.97
N ARG A 110 18.36 -3.31 12.11
CA ARG A 110 18.91 -2.21 12.92
C ARG A 110 18.45 -0.85 12.39
N MET A 111 18.62 -0.58 11.10
CA MET A 111 18.16 0.67 10.48
C MET A 111 16.66 0.89 10.69
N PHE A 112 15.84 -0.15 10.54
CA PHE A 112 14.40 -0.07 10.70
C PHE A 112 13.98 0.22 12.14
N LEU A 113 14.63 -0.43 13.12
CA LEU A 113 14.31 -0.30 14.54
C LEU A 113 14.87 0.98 15.14
N ASP A 114 16.14 1.29 14.87
CA ASP A 114 16.89 2.33 15.58
C ASP A 114 16.82 3.69 14.86
N ASP A 115 17.02 3.68 13.53
CA ASP A 115 17.10 4.94 12.77
C ASP A 115 15.70 5.38 12.28
N TRP A 116 14.94 4.46 11.69
CA TRP A 116 13.62 4.77 11.16
C TRP A 116 12.52 4.71 12.21
N ALA A 117 12.58 3.79 13.15
CA ALA A 117 11.64 3.62 14.27
C ALA A 117 10.18 3.99 13.90
N PRO A 118 9.55 3.27 12.96
CA PRO A 118 8.27 3.68 12.38
C PRO A 118 7.12 3.54 13.37
N ASP A 119 6.22 4.50 13.34
CA ASP A 119 4.91 4.42 14.00
C ASP A 119 3.90 3.63 13.14
N LEU A 120 4.05 3.69 11.81
CA LEU A 120 3.15 3.10 10.83
C LEU A 120 3.95 2.56 9.64
N CYS A 121 3.60 1.38 9.17
CA CYS A 121 4.12 0.86 7.92
C CYS A 121 3.00 0.62 6.92
N LEU A 122 3.23 1.03 5.66
CA LEU A 122 2.30 0.83 4.55
C LEU A 122 2.99 0.04 3.45
N MET A 123 2.36 -1.03 3.00
CA MET A 123 2.88 -1.90 1.95
C MET A 123 1.95 -1.91 0.75
N ALA A 124 2.53 -1.92 -0.46
CA ALA A 124 1.81 -2.10 -1.70
C ALA A 124 2.74 -2.64 -2.79
N THR A 125 2.42 -3.77 -3.37
CA THR A 125 3.23 -4.39 -4.43
C THR A 125 4.68 -4.61 -3.97
N PHE A 126 4.87 -5.45 -2.96
CA PHE A 126 6.18 -5.76 -2.38
C PHE A 126 6.43 -7.28 -2.37
N GLY A 127 7.60 -7.72 -2.80
CA GLY A 127 7.90 -9.11 -3.12
C GLY A 127 8.55 -9.92 -2.00
N GLN A 128 8.76 -9.36 -0.80
CA GLN A 128 9.36 -10.08 0.32
C GLN A 128 8.38 -10.26 1.47
N MET A 129 8.33 -11.47 2.04
CA MET A 129 7.54 -11.75 3.25
C MET A 129 8.08 -10.98 4.47
N ILE A 130 7.24 -10.18 5.08
CA ILE A 130 7.58 -9.39 6.27
C ILE A 130 7.62 -10.32 7.50
N PRO A 131 8.74 -10.46 8.20
CA PRO A 131 8.80 -11.28 9.41
C PRO A 131 8.11 -10.60 10.60
N ALA A 132 7.61 -11.41 11.55
CA ALA A 132 6.89 -10.93 12.72
C ALA A 132 7.65 -9.83 13.50
N ARG A 133 8.96 -10.00 13.66
CA ARG A 133 9.83 -9.02 14.34
C ARG A 133 9.88 -7.63 13.68
N LEU A 134 9.35 -7.48 12.45
CA LEU A 134 9.21 -6.18 11.80
C LEU A 134 7.76 -5.68 11.78
N PHE A 135 6.77 -6.55 11.48
CA PHE A 135 5.40 -6.07 11.38
C PHE A 135 4.72 -5.80 12.74
N THR A 136 5.27 -6.32 13.84
CA THR A 136 4.74 -6.04 15.19
C THR A 136 5.31 -4.77 15.82
N VAL A 137 6.31 -4.13 15.21
CA VAL A 137 6.99 -2.94 15.75
C VAL A 137 6.16 -1.65 15.64
N PRO A 138 5.56 -1.32 14.50
CA PRO A 138 4.86 -0.05 14.36
C PRO A 138 3.61 0.00 15.27
N ARG A 139 3.57 0.96 16.20
CA ARG A 139 2.45 1.09 17.17
C ARG A 139 1.09 1.35 16.53
N LEU A 140 1.05 1.94 15.32
CA LEU A 140 -0.16 2.16 14.54
C LEU A 140 -0.43 1.04 13.54
N GLY A 141 0.44 0.01 13.51
CA GLY A 141 0.28 -1.19 12.69
C GLY A 141 1.08 -1.17 11.39
N PHE A 142 1.04 -2.31 10.73
CA PHE A 142 1.64 -2.56 9.42
C PHE A 142 0.53 -3.05 8.48
N TYR A 143 0.25 -2.31 7.42
CA TYR A 143 -0.88 -2.58 6.52
C TYR A 143 -0.41 -2.81 5.08
N ASN A 144 -1.11 -3.74 4.41
CA ASN A 144 -0.91 -4.02 2.98
C ASN A 144 -2.12 -3.57 2.18
N PHE A 145 -1.87 -2.99 1.01
CA PHE A 145 -2.83 -2.69 -0.03
C PHE A 145 -2.70 -3.73 -1.14
N HIS A 146 -3.63 -4.68 -1.19
CA HIS A 146 -3.58 -5.84 -2.06
C HIS A 146 -4.76 -5.87 -3.03
N HIS A 147 -4.52 -6.22 -4.30
CA HIS A 147 -5.60 -6.47 -5.25
C HIS A 147 -6.36 -7.73 -4.84
N SER A 148 -7.67 -7.65 -4.77
CA SER A 148 -8.53 -8.75 -4.33
C SER A 148 -9.95 -8.59 -4.88
N ASP A 149 -10.81 -9.54 -4.55
CA ASP A 149 -12.27 -9.39 -4.64
C ASP A 149 -12.81 -8.84 -3.31
N VAL A 150 -14.10 -8.52 -3.28
CA VAL A 150 -14.80 -8.06 -2.07
C VAL A 150 -14.99 -9.15 -1.02
N ASP A 151 -14.88 -10.41 -1.39
CA ASP A 151 -14.95 -11.56 -0.48
C ASP A 151 -13.56 -11.81 0.14
N TRP A 152 -13.26 -11.10 1.21
CA TRP A 152 -11.96 -11.21 1.90
C TRP A 152 -11.94 -12.35 2.94
N PRO A 153 -10.83 -13.12 3.07
CA PRO A 153 -9.61 -13.09 2.26
C PRO A 153 -9.79 -13.78 0.89
N SER A 154 -9.26 -13.16 -0.16
CA SER A 154 -9.37 -13.70 -1.52
C SER A 154 -8.12 -13.42 -2.35
N TYR A 155 -7.79 -14.32 -3.24
CA TYR A 155 -6.69 -14.19 -4.20
C TYR A 155 -5.34 -13.79 -3.58
N PRO A 156 -4.83 -14.54 -2.58
CA PRO A 156 -3.54 -14.25 -1.96
C PRO A 156 -2.40 -14.53 -2.94
N GLY A 157 -1.27 -13.84 -2.75
CA GLY A 157 -0.05 -14.13 -3.48
C GLY A 157 0.27 -13.16 -4.62
N PRO A 158 1.17 -13.56 -5.54
CA PRO A 158 1.81 -12.62 -6.46
C PRO A 158 1.02 -12.31 -7.72
N ASP A 159 -0.05 -13.02 -8.03
CA ASP A 159 -0.85 -12.84 -9.27
C ASP A 159 -2.36 -12.81 -9.03
N PRO A 160 -2.86 -11.98 -8.09
CA PRO A 160 -4.29 -11.93 -7.76
C PRO A 160 -5.14 -11.54 -8.98
N ILE A 161 -4.62 -10.70 -9.87
CA ILE A 161 -5.34 -10.25 -11.07
C ILE A 161 -5.54 -11.42 -12.04
N GLY A 162 -4.49 -12.18 -12.33
CA GLY A 162 -4.59 -13.35 -13.20
C GLY A 162 -5.50 -14.42 -12.62
N ASP A 163 -5.47 -14.64 -11.30
CA ASP A 163 -6.36 -15.58 -10.62
C ASP A 163 -7.82 -15.12 -10.73
N MET A 164 -8.13 -13.86 -10.45
CA MET A 164 -9.48 -13.30 -10.61
C MET A 164 -9.99 -13.40 -12.04
N GLN A 165 -9.15 -13.15 -13.04
CA GLN A 165 -9.54 -13.26 -14.46
C GLN A 165 -9.85 -14.71 -14.84
N ARG A 166 -9.06 -15.69 -14.34
CA ARG A 166 -9.34 -17.13 -14.56
C ARG A 166 -10.67 -17.56 -13.95
N ASP A 167 -11.05 -16.95 -12.83
CA ASP A 167 -12.34 -17.19 -12.17
C ASP A 167 -13.50 -16.37 -12.75
N GLY A 168 -13.27 -15.64 -13.85
CA GLY A 168 -14.29 -14.86 -14.54
C GLY A 168 -14.77 -13.64 -13.75
N LYS A 169 -13.98 -13.12 -12.81
CA LYS A 169 -14.32 -11.89 -12.09
C LYS A 169 -14.31 -10.70 -13.04
N THR A 170 -15.28 -9.81 -12.87
CA THR A 170 -15.47 -8.62 -13.72
C THR A 170 -15.03 -7.32 -13.06
N HIS A 171 -14.69 -7.39 -11.78
CA HIS A 171 -14.24 -6.24 -11.00
C HIS A 171 -13.09 -6.65 -10.08
N VAL A 172 -12.27 -5.67 -9.74
CA VAL A 172 -11.19 -5.76 -8.77
C VAL A 172 -11.34 -4.63 -7.74
N VAL A 173 -10.97 -4.90 -6.50
CA VAL A 173 -10.78 -3.89 -5.46
C VAL A 173 -9.33 -3.92 -4.99
N ILE A 174 -8.91 -2.88 -4.30
CA ILE A 174 -7.74 -2.93 -3.45
C ILE A 174 -8.23 -3.08 -2.02
N THR A 175 -7.82 -4.16 -1.37
CA THR A 175 -8.10 -4.39 0.05
C THR A 175 -6.95 -3.88 0.89
N MET A 176 -7.28 -3.07 1.88
CA MET A 176 -6.37 -2.75 2.97
C MET A 176 -6.58 -3.75 4.09
N HIS A 177 -5.53 -4.41 4.51
CA HIS A 177 -5.53 -5.37 5.62
C HIS A 177 -4.24 -5.26 6.45
N GLU A 178 -4.27 -5.72 7.68
CA GLU A 178 -3.07 -5.82 8.50
C GLU A 178 -2.12 -6.88 7.93
N VAL A 179 -0.83 -6.62 8.02
CA VAL A 179 0.18 -7.64 7.72
C VAL A 179 0.26 -8.63 8.88
N SER A 180 0.27 -9.91 8.56
CA SER A 180 0.33 -11.00 9.52
C SER A 180 1.31 -12.09 9.06
N ALA A 181 1.43 -13.16 9.84
CA ALA A 181 2.22 -14.33 9.44
C ALA A 181 1.59 -15.11 8.27
N VAL A 182 0.28 -14.92 8.03
CA VAL A 182 -0.44 -15.52 6.91
C VAL A 182 -0.37 -14.58 5.71
N LEU A 183 0.11 -15.08 4.58
CA LEU A 183 0.22 -14.32 3.34
C LEU A 183 -1.16 -13.79 2.93
N ASP A 184 -1.27 -12.47 2.78
CA ASP A 184 -2.49 -11.74 2.41
C ASP A 184 -3.76 -12.23 3.12
N GLY A 185 -3.64 -12.63 4.38
CA GLY A 185 -4.71 -13.18 5.22
C GLY A 185 -4.86 -12.50 6.57
N GLY A 186 -4.30 -11.31 6.74
CA GLY A 186 -4.42 -10.53 7.97
C GLY A 186 -5.81 -9.90 8.15
N ARG A 187 -6.02 -9.26 9.30
CA ARG A 187 -7.31 -8.63 9.63
C ARG A 187 -7.70 -7.59 8.58
N PHE A 188 -8.91 -7.74 8.06
CA PHE A 188 -9.53 -6.81 7.11
C PHE A 188 -9.69 -5.40 7.72
N VAL A 189 -9.44 -4.38 6.91
CA VAL A 189 -9.65 -2.97 7.27
C VAL A 189 -10.69 -2.33 6.37
N ALA A 190 -10.46 -2.31 5.05
CA ALA A 190 -11.36 -1.66 4.10
C ALA A 190 -11.13 -2.15 2.67
N HIS A 191 -12.17 -2.06 1.84
CA HIS A 191 -12.07 -2.16 0.39
C HIS A 191 -12.08 -0.78 -0.27
N SER A 192 -11.36 -0.66 -1.37
CA SER A 192 -11.49 0.48 -2.29
C SER A 192 -12.81 0.40 -3.07
N PRO A 193 -13.19 1.48 -3.78
CA PRO A 193 -14.19 1.37 -4.84
C PRO A 193 -13.81 0.30 -5.85
N ARG A 194 -14.83 -0.37 -6.41
CA ARG A 194 -14.65 -1.38 -7.46
C ARG A 194 -14.15 -0.73 -8.75
N VAL A 195 -13.24 -1.40 -9.43
CA VAL A 195 -12.74 -1.02 -10.75
C VAL A 195 -13.05 -2.17 -11.72
N PRO A 196 -13.51 -1.90 -12.93
CA PRO A 196 -13.70 -2.95 -13.94
C PRO A 196 -12.42 -3.75 -14.16
N LEU A 197 -12.55 -5.07 -14.24
CA LEU A 197 -11.46 -6.01 -14.53
C LEU A 197 -11.69 -6.61 -15.93
N PRO A 198 -10.98 -6.12 -16.96
CA PRO A 198 -11.09 -6.70 -18.30
C PRO A 198 -10.57 -8.15 -18.31
N PRO A 199 -11.28 -9.09 -18.97
CA PRO A 199 -10.99 -10.54 -18.87
C PRO A 199 -9.67 -10.98 -19.49
N HIS A 200 -9.10 -10.17 -20.40
CA HIS A 200 -7.88 -10.51 -21.15
C HIS A 200 -6.78 -9.44 -21.03
N ASP A 201 -6.91 -8.53 -20.10
CA ASP A 201 -5.90 -7.49 -19.90
C ASP A 201 -4.72 -8.02 -19.10
N THR A 202 -3.56 -7.40 -19.26
CA THR A 202 -2.39 -7.75 -18.48
C THR A 202 -2.48 -7.21 -17.07
N GLY A 203 -1.89 -7.91 -16.09
CA GLY A 203 -1.80 -7.41 -14.72
C GLY A 203 -1.17 -6.02 -14.65
N ALA A 204 -0.17 -5.73 -15.49
CA ALA A 204 0.45 -4.40 -15.57
C ALA A 204 -0.56 -3.32 -16.00
N ASN A 205 -1.43 -3.59 -16.97
CA ASN A 205 -2.46 -2.64 -17.40
C ASN A 205 -3.51 -2.45 -16.30
N VAL A 206 -3.92 -3.52 -15.62
CA VAL A 206 -4.82 -3.41 -14.47
C VAL A 206 -4.21 -2.54 -13.36
N HIS A 207 -2.91 -2.68 -13.07
CA HIS A 207 -2.20 -1.79 -12.15
C HIS A 207 -2.24 -0.33 -12.62
N ARG A 208 -2.02 -0.06 -13.92
CA ARG A 208 -2.09 1.30 -14.52
C ARG A 208 -3.48 1.92 -14.40
N MET A 209 -4.52 1.08 -14.44
CA MET A 209 -5.91 1.55 -14.33
C MET A 209 -6.35 1.75 -12.88
N THR A 210 -5.97 0.86 -11.97
CA THR A 210 -6.49 0.85 -10.59
C THR A 210 -5.79 1.88 -9.71
N TRP A 211 -4.46 1.83 -9.60
CA TRP A 211 -3.72 2.64 -8.63
C TRP A 211 -3.91 4.15 -8.76
N PRO A 212 -3.95 4.76 -9.97
CA PRO A 212 -4.19 6.20 -10.09
C PRO A 212 -5.52 6.66 -9.52
N ARG A 213 -6.53 5.79 -9.55
CA ARG A 213 -7.88 6.08 -9.04
C ARG A 213 -8.00 5.98 -7.53
N MET A 214 -7.04 5.33 -6.86
CA MET A 214 -7.10 5.02 -5.42
C MET A 214 -6.57 6.13 -4.53
N GLY A 215 -6.02 7.21 -5.07
CA GLY A 215 -5.34 8.24 -4.28
C GLY A 215 -6.19 8.84 -3.16
N GLY A 216 -7.45 9.18 -3.44
CA GLY A 216 -8.38 9.69 -2.44
C GLY A 216 -8.68 8.68 -1.34
N TRP A 217 -8.95 7.44 -1.73
CA TRP A 217 -9.24 6.35 -0.80
C TRP A 217 -8.03 6.01 0.08
N ILE A 218 -6.81 5.90 -0.50
CA ILE A 218 -5.58 5.67 0.27
C ILE A 218 -5.40 6.75 1.32
N ARG A 219 -5.55 8.02 0.92
CA ARG A 219 -5.44 9.16 1.84
C ARG A 219 -6.44 9.08 2.98
N GLU A 220 -7.69 8.76 2.70
CA GLU A 220 -8.73 8.59 3.70
C GLU A 220 -8.38 7.49 4.71
N GLN A 221 -7.96 6.30 4.22
CA GLN A 221 -7.59 5.21 5.11
C GLN A 221 -6.41 5.57 6.01
N VAL A 222 -5.37 6.21 5.46
CA VAL A 222 -4.21 6.63 6.25
C VAL A 222 -4.61 7.68 7.30
N LEU A 223 -5.45 8.65 6.95
CA LEU A 223 -5.95 9.63 7.92
C LEU A 223 -6.70 8.97 9.07
N ARG A 224 -7.52 7.95 8.81
CA ARG A 224 -8.22 7.19 9.85
C ARG A 224 -7.27 6.47 10.81
N LEU A 225 -6.15 5.93 10.30
CA LEU A 225 -5.16 5.25 11.13
C LEU A 225 -4.39 6.19 12.05
N ILE A 226 -4.11 7.41 11.60
CA ILE A 226 -3.29 8.37 12.35
C ILE A 226 -4.12 9.28 13.27
N GLN A 227 -5.44 9.30 13.12
CA GLN A 227 -6.33 9.99 14.04
C GLN A 227 -6.44 9.19 15.35
N PRO A 228 -6.35 9.84 16.51
CA PRO A 228 -6.65 9.16 17.77
C PRO A 228 -8.10 8.65 17.73
N ALA A 229 -8.31 7.43 18.23
CA ALA A 229 -9.67 6.90 18.38
C ALA A 229 -10.53 7.92 19.15
N PRO A 230 -11.80 8.12 18.78
CA PRO A 230 -12.69 8.98 19.53
C PRO A 230 -12.74 8.48 20.98
N VAL A 231 -12.47 9.37 21.93
CA VAL A 231 -12.61 9.07 23.35
C VAL A 231 -14.11 8.84 23.60
N THR A 232 -14.51 7.59 23.74
CA THR A 232 -15.86 7.26 24.19
C THR A 232 -15.93 7.62 25.68
N VAL A 233 -16.48 8.79 26.01
CA VAL A 233 -16.82 9.14 27.37
C VAL A 233 -18.07 8.31 27.70
N HIS A 234 -17.91 7.30 28.55
CA HIS A 234 -19.00 6.54 29.16
C HIS A 234 -19.51 7.26 30.37
#